data_91cd6c8fd8daa1cbad58b961df6a3b7a
#
_entry.id   91cd6c8fd8daa1cbad58b961df6a3b7a
#
_cell.length_a   1.000
_cell.length_b   1.000
_cell.length_c   1.000
_cell.angle_alpha   90.00
_cell.angle_beta   90.00
_cell.angle_gamma   90.00
#
_symmetry.space_group_name_H-M   'P 1'
#
loop_
_entity.id
_entity.type
_entity.pdbx_description
1 polymer ?
#
loop_
_entity_poly.entity_id
_entity_poly.type
_entity_poly.pdbx_seq_one_letter_code
_entity_poly.pdbx_strand_id
1 'polypeptide(L)'
;SSGGHASATWQAVRTLTAAGLLDEAPSLYFVQAAACAPIADAFDRGDATVSPVGGGETVAYSIANANPPSGNRALAAARATSGAVLAVDDEAILDAKRRFAARAGLTVEPASATTLAAADQLAERGVLGPEMDAVLVATGRGFGDGERTTASDRVELDELETAFGAD
;
A
#
# COMPACT_ATOMS: atom_id res chain seq x y z
N SER A 1 -6.58 -4.89 3.19
CA SER A 1 -7.81 -4.75 2.41
C SER A 1 -8.49 -6.10 2.18
N SER A 2 -9.51 -6.14 1.31
CA SER A 2 -10.32 -7.35 1.00
C SER A 2 -9.54 -8.51 0.37
N GLY A 3 -8.31 -8.29 -0.10
CA GLY A 3 -7.54 -9.27 -0.88
C GLY A 3 -7.92 -9.34 -2.36
N GLY A 4 -8.90 -8.54 -2.79
CA GLY A 4 -9.39 -8.55 -4.17
C GLY A 4 -8.33 -8.14 -5.19
N HIS A 5 -7.62 -7.04 -4.94
CA HIS A 5 -6.53 -6.57 -5.80
C HIS A 5 -5.41 -7.62 -5.90
N ALA A 6 -4.97 -8.18 -4.78
CA ALA A 6 -3.97 -9.25 -4.75
C ALA A 6 -4.39 -10.47 -5.57
N SER A 7 -5.65 -10.89 -5.42
CA SER A 7 -6.23 -12.01 -6.16
C SER A 7 -6.28 -11.74 -7.68
N ALA A 8 -6.65 -10.52 -8.08
CA ALA A 8 -6.71 -10.13 -9.49
C ALA A 8 -5.30 -10.05 -10.12
N THR A 9 -4.35 -9.46 -9.42
CA THR A 9 -2.94 -9.39 -9.85
C THR A 9 -2.38 -10.79 -10.07
N TRP A 10 -2.59 -11.69 -9.13
CA TRP A 10 -2.15 -13.08 -9.26
C TRP A 10 -2.80 -13.79 -10.46
N GLN A 11 -4.10 -13.58 -10.67
CA GLN A 11 -4.78 -14.14 -11.83
C GLN A 11 -4.20 -13.60 -13.15
N ALA A 12 -3.89 -12.30 -13.22
CA ALA A 12 -3.26 -11.70 -14.40
C ALA A 12 -1.87 -12.29 -14.65
N VAL A 13 -1.02 -12.40 -13.63
CA VAL A 13 0.32 -13.01 -13.74
C VAL A 13 0.22 -14.44 -14.28
N ARG A 14 -0.66 -15.27 -13.72
CA ARG A 14 -0.88 -16.64 -14.21
C ARG A 14 -1.31 -16.68 -15.68
N THR A 15 -2.22 -15.79 -16.08
CA THR A 15 -2.71 -15.73 -17.46
C THR A 15 -1.60 -15.32 -18.42
N LEU A 16 -0.79 -14.33 -18.07
CA LEU A 16 0.33 -13.87 -18.89
C LEU A 16 1.42 -14.95 -19.02
N THR A 17 1.76 -15.63 -17.92
CA THR A 17 2.72 -16.73 -17.94
C THR A 17 2.20 -17.90 -18.82
N ALA A 18 0.93 -18.27 -18.66
CA ALA A 18 0.33 -19.35 -19.46
C ALA A 18 0.25 -19.01 -20.97
N ALA A 19 0.15 -17.71 -21.30
CA ALA A 19 0.16 -17.22 -22.67
C ALA A 19 1.58 -17.04 -23.27
N GLY A 20 2.64 -17.28 -22.49
CA GLY A 20 4.03 -17.05 -22.89
C GLY A 20 4.39 -15.57 -23.06
N LEU A 21 3.63 -14.66 -22.42
CA LEU A 21 3.87 -13.21 -22.43
C LEU A 21 4.67 -12.75 -21.22
N LEU A 22 4.91 -13.65 -20.27
CA LEU A 22 5.71 -13.43 -19.08
C LEU A 22 6.52 -14.70 -18.84
N ASP A 23 7.84 -14.59 -18.89
CA ASP A 23 8.75 -15.75 -18.76
C ASP A 23 8.73 -16.30 -17.32
N GLU A 24 8.77 -15.39 -16.34
CA GLU A 24 8.75 -15.74 -14.92
C GLU A 24 7.75 -14.86 -14.16
N ALA A 25 7.06 -15.45 -13.19
CA ALA A 25 6.20 -14.72 -12.31
C ALA A 25 7.02 -13.88 -11.32
N PRO A 26 6.74 -12.58 -11.16
CA PRO A 26 7.40 -11.78 -10.12
C PRO A 26 6.98 -12.26 -8.74
N SER A 27 7.85 -12.09 -7.76
CA SER A 27 7.47 -12.27 -6.35
C SER A 27 6.46 -11.20 -5.95
N LEU A 28 5.29 -11.63 -5.45
CA LEU A 28 4.20 -10.73 -5.07
C LEU A 28 4.21 -10.50 -3.56
N TYR A 29 4.36 -9.24 -3.17
CA TYR A 29 4.31 -8.81 -1.78
C TYR A 29 3.03 -8.02 -1.55
N PHE A 30 2.23 -8.46 -0.58
CA PHE A 30 1.00 -7.77 -0.20
C PHE A 30 1.15 -7.14 1.17
N VAL A 31 0.50 -6.01 1.39
CA VAL A 31 0.68 -5.23 2.60
C VAL A 31 -0.66 -4.97 3.27
N GLN A 32 -0.67 -5.04 4.58
CA GLN A 32 -1.79 -4.65 5.44
C GLN A 32 -1.30 -3.64 6.49
N ALA A 33 -2.20 -2.85 7.04
CA ALA A 33 -1.92 -2.06 8.24
C ALA A 33 -1.86 -3.00 9.46
N ALA A 34 -0.85 -2.85 10.32
CA ALA A 34 -0.61 -3.73 11.47
C ALA A 34 -1.80 -3.80 12.43
N ALA A 35 -2.56 -2.69 12.58
CA ALA A 35 -3.76 -2.66 13.40
C ALA A 35 -4.89 -3.60 12.88
N CYS A 36 -4.82 -4.05 11.62
CA CYS A 36 -5.81 -4.94 11.01
C CYS A 36 -5.18 -5.79 9.92
N ALA A 37 -4.45 -6.86 10.29
CA ALA A 37 -3.57 -7.62 9.40
C ALA A 37 -3.85 -9.15 9.36
N PRO A 38 -5.11 -9.61 9.20
CA PRO A 38 -5.44 -11.04 9.29
C PRO A 38 -4.72 -11.93 8.26
N ILE A 39 -4.38 -11.40 7.09
CA ILE A 39 -3.68 -12.17 6.05
C ILE A 39 -2.18 -12.30 6.40
N ALA A 40 -1.56 -11.21 6.88
CA ALA A 40 -0.18 -11.23 7.34
C ALA A 40 -0.02 -12.17 8.55
N ASP A 41 -0.93 -12.11 9.50
CA ASP A 41 -0.96 -13.00 10.66
C ASP A 41 -1.02 -14.48 10.25
N ALA A 42 -1.88 -14.82 9.28
CA ALA A 42 -2.00 -16.17 8.77
C ALA A 42 -0.74 -16.61 7.97
N PHE A 43 -0.11 -15.66 7.26
CA PHE A 43 1.13 -15.93 6.54
C PHE A 43 2.27 -16.26 7.52
N ASP A 44 2.46 -15.44 8.55
CA ASP A 44 3.53 -15.57 9.55
C ASP A 44 3.38 -16.84 10.41
N ARG A 45 2.14 -17.21 10.76
CA ARG A 45 1.87 -18.46 11.48
C ARG A 45 1.95 -19.73 10.61
N GLY A 46 2.01 -19.58 9.28
CA GLY A 46 1.96 -20.72 8.37
C GLY A 46 0.55 -21.32 8.23
N ASP A 47 -0.50 -20.60 8.66
CA ASP A 47 -1.88 -21.07 8.62
C ASP A 47 -2.34 -21.34 7.18
N ALA A 48 -3.11 -22.41 6.97
CA ALA A 48 -3.65 -22.75 5.65
C ALA A 48 -4.71 -21.75 5.16
N THR A 49 -5.40 -21.09 6.09
CA THR A 49 -6.52 -20.16 5.82
C THR A 49 -6.44 -18.94 6.73
N VAL A 50 -7.01 -17.84 6.24
CA VAL A 50 -7.12 -16.59 6.97
C VAL A 50 -8.32 -16.66 7.91
N SER A 51 -8.10 -16.33 9.17
CA SER A 51 -9.16 -16.16 10.18
C SER A 51 -9.46 -14.68 10.39
N PRO A 52 -10.73 -14.30 10.61
CA PRO A 52 -11.07 -12.93 10.97
C PRO A 52 -10.37 -12.50 12.26
N VAL A 53 -10.06 -11.21 12.36
CA VAL A 53 -9.46 -10.58 13.55
C VAL A 53 -10.39 -9.50 14.09
N GLY A 54 -10.14 -9.01 15.32
CA GLY A 54 -10.71 -7.76 15.79
C GLY A 54 -10.22 -6.62 14.90
N GLY A 55 -11.10 -5.71 14.50
CA GLY A 55 -10.70 -4.50 13.77
C GLY A 55 -9.90 -3.56 14.66
N GLY A 56 -8.88 -2.90 14.11
CA GLY A 56 -8.13 -1.83 14.76
C GLY A 56 -8.24 -0.54 13.95
N GLU A 57 -8.03 0.60 14.61
CA GLU A 57 -7.96 1.90 13.95
C GLU A 57 -6.58 2.07 13.32
N THR A 58 -6.54 2.62 12.11
CA THR A 58 -5.33 2.91 11.35
C THR A 58 -5.55 4.11 10.44
N VAL A 59 -4.49 4.87 10.17
CA VAL A 59 -4.49 5.95 9.18
C VAL A 59 -4.80 5.42 7.77
N ALA A 60 -4.51 4.15 7.50
CA ALA A 60 -4.82 3.47 6.25
C ALA A 60 -6.22 2.80 6.28
N TYR A 61 -7.23 3.52 6.73
CA TYR A 61 -8.59 3.01 6.98
C TYR A 61 -9.20 2.28 5.78
N SER A 62 -8.89 2.70 4.55
CA SER A 62 -9.43 2.10 3.32
C SER A 62 -8.98 0.65 3.08
N ILE A 63 -7.92 0.21 3.76
CA ILE A 63 -7.45 -1.18 3.72
C ILE A 63 -7.67 -1.95 5.03
N ALA A 64 -8.27 -1.34 6.04
CA ALA A 64 -8.60 -1.99 7.30
C ALA A 64 -9.80 -2.93 7.12
N ASN A 65 -9.54 -4.20 6.87
CA ASN A 65 -10.55 -5.23 6.66
C ASN A 65 -10.28 -6.44 7.56
N ALA A 66 -11.07 -6.54 8.61
CA ALA A 66 -10.93 -7.58 9.63
C ALA A 66 -11.33 -8.99 9.15
N ASN A 67 -12.15 -9.08 8.10
CA ASN A 67 -12.58 -10.34 7.50
C ASN A 67 -12.48 -10.27 5.97
N PRO A 68 -11.26 -10.35 5.39
CA PRO A 68 -11.05 -10.17 3.97
C PRO A 68 -11.63 -11.31 3.13
N PRO A 69 -12.65 -11.05 2.28
CA PRO A 69 -13.35 -12.11 1.52
C PRO A 69 -12.46 -12.82 0.50
N SER A 70 -11.39 -12.19 0.05
CA SER A 70 -10.39 -12.80 -0.83
C SER A 70 -9.05 -13.08 -0.11
N GLY A 71 -9.03 -13.08 1.21
CA GLY A 71 -7.83 -13.26 2.02
C GLY A 71 -7.08 -14.55 1.71
N ASN A 72 -7.79 -15.68 1.60
CA ASN A 72 -7.18 -16.97 1.27
C ASN A 72 -6.53 -16.98 -0.12
N ARG A 73 -7.09 -16.24 -1.08
CA ARG A 73 -6.50 -16.12 -2.43
C ARG A 73 -5.23 -15.28 -2.40
N ALA A 74 -5.22 -14.18 -1.62
CA ALA A 74 -4.03 -13.36 -1.44
C ALA A 74 -2.92 -14.14 -0.72
N LEU A 75 -3.27 -14.89 0.32
CA LEU A 75 -2.34 -15.78 1.03
C LEU A 75 -1.71 -16.82 0.09
N ALA A 76 -2.54 -17.48 -0.72
CA ALA A 76 -2.08 -18.45 -1.70
C ALA A 76 -1.19 -17.81 -2.78
N ALA A 77 -1.52 -16.61 -3.24
CA ALA A 77 -0.75 -15.88 -4.23
C ALA A 77 0.66 -15.52 -3.72
N ALA A 78 0.77 -14.99 -2.50
CA ALA A 78 2.06 -14.68 -1.89
C ALA A 78 2.96 -15.92 -1.82
N ARG A 79 2.42 -17.04 -1.35
CA ARG A 79 3.16 -18.31 -1.26
C ARG A 79 3.57 -18.87 -2.60
N ALA A 80 2.67 -18.83 -3.59
CA ALA A 80 2.92 -19.40 -4.92
C ALA A 80 3.96 -18.61 -5.73
N THR A 81 4.24 -17.36 -5.36
CA THR A 81 5.20 -16.47 -6.03
C THR A 81 6.47 -16.24 -5.22
N SER A 82 6.70 -17.03 -4.17
CA SER A 82 7.83 -16.83 -3.23
C SER A 82 7.87 -15.40 -2.64
N GLY A 83 6.72 -14.74 -2.57
CA GLY A 83 6.53 -13.44 -1.95
C GLY A 83 6.11 -13.56 -0.49
N ALA A 84 5.53 -12.51 0.06
CA ALA A 84 5.06 -12.47 1.44
C ALA A 84 3.81 -11.58 1.61
N VAL A 85 3.23 -11.64 2.79
CA VAL A 85 2.25 -10.65 3.25
C VAL A 85 2.85 -9.95 4.46
N LEU A 86 2.96 -8.63 4.40
CA LEU A 86 3.58 -7.82 5.44
C LEU A 86 2.53 -7.00 6.18
N ALA A 87 2.81 -6.71 7.44
CA ALA A 87 2.08 -5.73 8.23
C ALA A 87 2.99 -4.54 8.51
N VAL A 88 2.47 -3.32 8.33
CA VAL A 88 3.19 -2.06 8.57
C VAL A 88 2.39 -1.21 9.55
N ASP A 89 3.07 -0.54 10.47
CA ASP A 89 2.44 0.36 11.43
C ASP A 89 2.17 1.75 10.84
N ASP A 90 1.35 2.53 11.56
CA ASP A 90 0.92 3.85 11.12
C ASP A 90 2.09 4.85 11.05
N GLU A 91 3.10 4.72 11.88
CA GLU A 91 4.27 5.59 11.86
C GLU A 91 5.05 5.39 10.56
N ALA A 92 5.34 4.15 10.20
CA ALA A 92 6.00 3.79 8.95
C ALA A 92 5.17 4.22 7.73
N ILE A 93 3.84 4.08 7.78
CA ILE A 93 2.92 4.52 6.71
C ILE A 93 3.02 6.04 6.51
N LEU A 94 2.95 6.82 7.59
CA LEU A 94 3.02 8.28 7.52
C LEU A 94 4.40 8.78 7.07
N ASP A 95 5.47 8.10 7.47
CA ASP A 95 6.81 8.41 6.97
C ASP A 95 6.93 8.14 5.47
N ALA A 96 6.49 6.96 5.03
CA ALA A 96 6.46 6.60 3.61
C ALA A 96 5.66 7.62 2.78
N LYS A 97 4.50 8.08 3.29
CA LYS A 97 3.69 9.12 2.64
C LYS A 97 4.47 10.42 2.45
N ARG A 98 5.19 10.89 3.50
CA ARG A 98 6.05 12.09 3.40
C ARG A 98 7.16 11.91 2.35
N ARG A 99 7.77 10.73 2.31
CA ARG A 99 8.86 10.41 1.37
C ARG A 99 8.37 10.32 -0.08
N PHE A 100 7.19 9.78 -0.35
CA PHE A 100 6.57 9.86 -1.68
C PHE A 100 6.44 11.31 -2.15
N ALA A 101 5.94 12.20 -1.29
CA ALA A 101 5.80 13.61 -1.62
C ALA A 101 7.17 14.29 -1.83
N ALA A 102 8.11 14.10 -0.91
CA ALA A 102 9.40 14.79 -0.92
C ALA A 102 10.35 14.31 -2.03
N ARG A 103 10.33 13.01 -2.37
CA ARG A 103 11.31 12.42 -3.29
C ARG A 103 10.78 12.13 -4.68
N ALA A 104 9.48 11.82 -4.80
CA ALA A 104 8.84 11.50 -6.06
C ALA A 104 7.84 12.57 -6.54
N GLY A 105 7.54 13.58 -5.72
CA GLY A 105 6.52 14.57 -6.04
C GLY A 105 5.10 13.98 -6.08
N LEU A 106 4.90 12.84 -5.45
CA LEU A 106 3.63 12.11 -5.47
C LEU A 106 2.91 12.24 -4.13
N THR A 107 1.74 12.84 -4.15
CA THR A 107 0.82 12.83 -3.00
C THR A 107 -0.03 11.55 -3.08
N VAL A 108 0.16 10.64 -2.15
CA VAL A 108 -0.57 9.37 -2.08
C VAL A 108 -1.41 9.28 -0.82
N GLU A 109 -2.49 8.50 -0.85
CA GLU A 109 -3.25 8.16 0.36
C GLU A 109 -2.44 7.23 1.29
N PRO A 110 -2.74 7.17 2.60
CA PRO A 110 -2.02 6.31 3.53
C PRO A 110 -2.00 4.83 3.11
N ALA A 111 -3.11 4.32 2.57
CA ALA A 111 -3.18 2.95 2.08
C ALA A 111 -2.17 2.66 0.95
N SER A 112 -1.95 3.61 0.05
CA SER A 112 -0.93 3.50 -1.02
C SER A 112 0.49 3.63 -0.48
N ALA A 113 0.70 4.43 0.56
CA ALA A 113 2.01 4.60 1.19
C ALA A 113 2.51 3.32 1.87
N THR A 114 1.63 2.39 2.24
CA THR A 114 2.00 1.09 2.82
C THR A 114 2.98 0.32 1.95
N THR A 115 2.94 0.50 0.63
CA THR A 115 3.83 -0.20 -0.32
C THR A 115 5.29 0.21 -0.15
N LEU A 116 5.57 1.51 0.09
CA LEU A 116 6.92 1.98 0.35
C LEU A 116 7.39 1.56 1.76
N ALA A 117 6.52 1.64 2.77
CA ALA A 117 6.84 1.17 4.11
C ALA A 117 7.21 -0.34 4.12
N ALA A 118 6.49 -1.14 3.33
CA ALA A 118 6.82 -2.55 3.18
C ALA A 118 8.13 -2.79 2.40
N ALA A 119 8.42 -1.98 1.39
CA ALA A 119 9.68 -2.06 0.66
C ALA A 119 10.88 -1.78 1.58
N ASP A 120 10.75 -0.82 2.50
CA ASP A 120 11.77 -0.57 3.52
C ASP A 120 12.00 -1.81 4.41
N GLN A 121 10.92 -2.44 4.91
CA GLN A 121 11.04 -3.67 5.69
C GLN A 121 11.71 -4.81 4.91
N LEU A 122 11.43 -4.94 3.61
CA LEU A 122 12.06 -5.93 2.75
C LEU A 122 13.55 -5.64 2.53
N ALA A 123 13.90 -4.37 2.39
CA ALA A 123 15.30 -3.95 2.28
C ALA A 123 16.08 -4.21 3.59
N GLU A 124 15.51 -3.87 4.74
CA GLU A 124 16.09 -4.14 6.06
C GLU A 124 16.32 -5.63 6.31
N ARG A 125 15.42 -6.47 5.80
CA ARG A 125 15.54 -7.95 5.87
C ARG A 125 16.48 -8.54 4.82
N GLY A 126 17.07 -7.71 3.93
CA GLY A 126 17.93 -8.16 2.84
C GLY A 126 17.20 -8.91 1.72
N VAL A 127 15.87 -8.82 1.66
CA VAL A 127 15.03 -9.43 0.61
C VAL A 127 15.03 -8.55 -0.64
N LEU A 128 15.01 -7.23 -0.46
CA LEU A 128 15.11 -6.25 -1.54
C LEU A 128 16.49 -5.62 -1.54
N GLY A 129 17.29 -5.91 -2.57
CA GLY A 129 18.63 -5.40 -2.75
C GLY A 129 18.74 -4.30 -3.80
N PRO A 130 19.88 -3.58 -3.88
CA PRO A 130 20.07 -2.45 -4.78
C PRO A 130 20.03 -2.81 -6.28
N GLU A 131 20.26 -4.07 -6.61
CA GLU A 131 20.23 -4.57 -8.01
C GLU A 131 18.87 -5.17 -8.41
N MET A 132 17.86 -5.04 -7.54
CA MET A 132 16.54 -5.61 -7.78
C MET A 132 15.55 -4.53 -8.21
N ASP A 133 14.77 -4.83 -9.23
CA ASP A 133 13.64 -3.99 -9.63
C ASP A 133 12.43 -4.26 -8.75
N ALA A 134 11.86 -3.21 -8.19
CA ALA A 134 10.64 -3.27 -7.40
C ALA A 134 9.59 -2.30 -7.96
N VAL A 135 8.37 -2.80 -8.16
CA VAL A 135 7.21 -2.01 -8.58
C VAL A 135 6.30 -1.80 -7.40
N LEU A 136 6.18 -0.56 -6.94
CA LEU A 136 5.27 -0.15 -5.88
C LEU A 136 3.94 0.33 -6.49
N VAL A 137 2.86 -0.37 -6.20
CA VAL A 137 1.53 -0.02 -6.75
C VAL A 137 0.84 0.97 -5.84
N ALA A 138 0.93 2.26 -6.17
CA ALA A 138 0.24 3.34 -5.48
C ALA A 138 -1.11 3.63 -6.18
N THR A 139 -2.19 3.07 -5.66
CA THR A 139 -3.52 3.08 -6.30
C THR A 139 -4.31 4.37 -6.08
N GLY A 140 -4.08 5.06 -4.96
CA GLY A 140 -4.85 6.22 -4.56
C GLY A 140 -4.01 7.48 -4.38
N ARG A 141 -4.52 8.62 -4.88
CA ARG A 141 -3.97 9.94 -4.60
C ARG A 141 -4.57 10.51 -3.32
N GLY A 142 -3.75 11.21 -2.53
CA GLY A 142 -4.15 11.75 -1.24
C GLY A 142 -4.97 13.05 -1.29
N PHE A 143 -5.79 13.27 -2.30
CA PHE A 143 -6.58 14.51 -2.42
C PHE A 143 -7.67 14.69 -1.35
N GLY A 144 -8.02 13.64 -0.62
CA GLY A 144 -9.03 13.68 0.43
C GLY A 144 -8.47 13.59 1.85
N ASP A 145 -7.18 13.29 2.01
CA ASP A 145 -6.54 13.00 3.30
C ASP A 145 -5.84 14.21 3.92
N GLY A 146 -5.89 15.38 3.26
CA GLY A 146 -5.42 16.61 3.86
C GLY A 146 -6.30 16.95 5.07
N GLU A 147 -5.70 17.25 6.23
CA GLU A 147 -6.35 18.18 7.13
C GLU A 147 -6.93 19.29 6.26
N ARG A 148 -8.24 19.45 6.28
CA ARG A 148 -8.84 20.64 5.70
C ARG A 148 -8.17 21.77 6.42
N THR A 149 -7.17 22.38 5.78
CA THR A 149 -6.69 23.67 6.21
C THR A 149 -7.91 24.56 6.19
N THR A 150 -8.48 24.79 7.36
CA THR A 150 -9.61 25.66 7.58
C THR A 150 -9.23 27.14 7.37
N ALA A 151 -8.00 27.39 6.98
CA ALA A 151 -7.47 28.67 6.57
C ALA A 151 -7.24 28.67 5.05
N SER A 152 -8.30 28.64 4.28
CA SER A 152 -8.30 29.34 3.01
C SER A 152 -8.67 30.78 3.37
N ASP A 153 -7.72 31.69 3.40
CA ASP A 153 -8.02 33.11 3.38
C ASP A 153 -8.81 33.35 2.09
N ARG A 154 -10.09 33.66 2.24
CA ARG A 154 -10.88 34.15 1.11
C ARG A 154 -10.36 35.55 0.82
N VAL A 155 -9.69 35.64 -0.32
CA VAL A 155 -9.27 36.94 -0.87
C VAL A 155 -10.24 37.25 -1.98
N GLU A 156 -10.80 38.45 -1.96
CA GLU A 156 -11.61 38.95 -3.05
C GLU A 156 -10.72 39.13 -4.30
N LEU A 157 -11.32 39.05 -5.48
CA LEU A 157 -10.56 38.99 -6.75
C LEU A 157 -9.68 40.24 -6.97
N ASP A 158 -10.11 41.39 -6.49
CA ASP A 158 -9.41 42.69 -6.56
C ASP A 158 -8.24 42.77 -5.55
N GLU A 159 -8.19 41.89 -4.55
CA GLU A 159 -7.12 41.83 -3.55
C GLU A 159 -6.04 40.81 -3.90
N LEU A 160 -6.21 40.03 -4.98
CA LEU A 160 -5.26 38.98 -5.34
C LEU A 160 -3.85 39.50 -5.62
N GLU A 161 -3.71 40.68 -6.25
CA GLU A 161 -2.39 41.27 -6.51
C GLU A 161 -1.64 41.59 -5.23
N THR A 162 -2.36 42.01 -4.19
CA THR A 162 -1.78 42.31 -2.87
C THR A 162 -1.47 41.00 -2.09
N ALA A 163 -2.30 40.00 -2.23
CA ALA A 163 -2.14 38.69 -1.53
C ALA A 163 -0.96 37.88 -2.06
N PHE A 164 -0.63 37.97 -3.35
CA PHE A 164 0.44 37.23 -3.97
C PHE A 164 1.72 38.03 -4.24
N GLY A 165 1.79 39.31 -3.82
CA GLY A 165 2.97 40.13 -3.95
C GLY A 165 3.36 40.33 -5.42
N ALA A 166 2.96 41.41 -6.02
CA ALA A 166 3.61 41.88 -7.27
C ALA A 166 4.96 42.49 -6.89
N ASP A 167 6.04 41.74 -7.12
CA ASP A 167 7.39 42.30 -7.27
C ASP A 167 7.63 42.71 -8.71
#